data_8889e3e32ad4c1dcbfa40cfc437a3689
#
_entry.id   8889e3e32ad4c1dcbfa40cfc437a3689
#
_cell.length_a   1.000
_cell.length_b   1.000
_cell.length_c   1.000
_cell.angle_alpha   90.00
_cell.angle_beta   90.00
_cell.angle_gamma   90.00
#
_symmetry.space_group_name_H-M   'P 1'
#
loop_
_entity.id
_entity.type
_entity.pdbx_description
1 polymer ?
#
loop_
_entity_poly.entity_id
_entity_poly.type
_entity_poly.pdbx_seq_one_letter_code
_entity_poly.pdbx_strand_id
1 'polypeptide(L)'
;MGYFQIYDFNENLYQFKDSLGVLSTLIIGDKKACLIDTCYGISNLYEEVRKITDKELIVINTHGHMDHASGNFQFKEVYIHKKDLNLIKHHTSLTWRQKNINSAKRLNVLPENFNEEEYLQRREGNLKFVNYFDKFDLGNLTIEVLPLAGHTKGSICLYVKEWKLMVTSDGACPFVYMFFNESTTVEEYIESLENILRYDFNEFLVGHG
;
A
#
# COMPACT_ATOMS: atom_id res chain seq x y z
N MET A 1 1.84 23.75 -2.68
CA MET A 1 0.99 22.56 -2.39
C MET A 1 1.84 21.53 -1.66
N GLY A 2 1.26 20.81 -0.66
CA GLY A 2 1.99 19.71 -0.01
C GLY A 2 2.27 18.57 -0.99
N TYR A 3 3.20 17.68 -0.63
CA TYR A 3 3.52 16.49 -1.44
C TYR A 3 2.36 15.49 -1.48
N PHE A 4 1.58 15.39 -0.40
CA PHE A 4 0.37 14.57 -0.33
C PHE A 4 -0.88 15.43 -0.46
N GLN A 5 -1.84 14.95 -1.25
CA GLN A 5 -3.24 15.36 -1.19
C GLN A 5 -3.97 14.36 -0.29
N ILE A 6 -4.69 14.86 0.73
CA ILE A 6 -5.41 14.01 1.68
C ILE A 6 -6.88 14.04 1.32
N TYR A 7 -7.45 12.85 1.10
CA TYR A 7 -8.89 12.63 0.97
C TYR A 7 -9.40 12.16 2.32
N ASP A 8 -10.30 12.93 2.90
CA ASP A 8 -10.98 12.67 4.17
C ASP A 8 -12.40 12.17 3.85
N PHE A 9 -12.62 10.86 3.99
CA PHE A 9 -13.94 10.27 3.76
C PHE A 9 -14.82 10.36 5.02
N ASN A 10 -14.19 10.22 6.18
CA ASN A 10 -14.78 10.40 7.52
C ASN A 10 -13.65 10.36 8.57
N GLU A 11 -13.99 10.58 9.85
CA GLU A 11 -13.03 10.61 10.97
C GLU A 11 -12.17 9.35 11.15
N ASN A 12 -12.51 8.25 10.45
CA ASN A 12 -11.86 6.95 10.59
C ASN A 12 -11.28 6.40 9.27
N LEU A 13 -11.47 7.09 8.13
CA LEU A 13 -11.03 6.65 6.80
C LEU A 13 -10.43 7.78 5.99
N TYR A 14 -9.15 7.64 5.62
CA TYR A 14 -8.40 8.61 4.83
C TYR A 14 -7.64 7.94 3.71
N GLN A 15 -7.43 8.67 2.61
CA GLN A 15 -6.42 8.30 1.61
C GLN A 15 -5.42 9.44 1.41
N PHE A 16 -4.15 9.08 1.31
CA PHE A 16 -3.04 9.97 0.98
C PHE A 16 -2.63 9.70 -0.47
N LYS A 17 -2.92 10.64 -1.35
CA LYS A 17 -2.43 10.61 -2.73
C LYS A 17 -1.10 11.34 -2.79
N ASP A 18 -0.02 10.64 -3.15
CA ASP A 18 1.25 11.29 -3.37
C ASP A 18 1.30 12.05 -4.71
N SER A 19 2.32 12.88 -4.89
CA SER A 19 2.46 13.69 -6.12
C SER A 19 2.76 12.88 -7.38
N LEU A 20 2.96 11.57 -7.27
CA LEU A 20 3.12 10.62 -8.38
C LEU A 20 1.81 9.84 -8.67
N GLY A 21 0.75 10.08 -7.88
CA GLY A 21 -0.58 9.52 -8.12
C GLY A 21 -0.90 8.24 -7.36
N VAL A 22 -0.05 7.80 -6.46
CA VAL A 22 -0.25 6.58 -5.65
C VAL A 22 -1.06 6.90 -4.39
N LEU A 23 -1.95 6.00 -4.03
CA LEU A 23 -2.84 6.12 -2.89
C LEU A 23 -2.42 5.15 -1.77
N SER A 24 -2.22 5.69 -0.57
CA SER A 24 -2.13 4.93 0.68
C SER A 24 -3.40 5.13 1.49
N THR A 25 -3.95 4.07 2.07
CA THR A 25 -5.22 4.12 2.81
C THR A 25 -4.98 3.97 4.31
N LEU A 26 -5.51 4.89 5.12
CA LEU A 26 -5.48 4.83 6.58
C LEU A 26 -6.88 4.51 7.12
N ILE A 27 -6.98 3.44 7.92
CA ILE A 27 -8.19 3.01 8.60
C ILE A 27 -7.95 3.09 10.11
N ILE A 28 -8.81 3.81 10.83
CA ILE A 28 -8.66 4.08 12.26
C ILE A 28 -9.76 3.36 13.04
N GLY A 29 -9.38 2.35 13.83
CA GLY A 29 -10.28 1.73 14.79
C GLY A 29 -10.18 2.37 16.19
N ASP A 30 -10.89 1.80 17.17
CA ASP A 30 -10.91 2.35 18.52
C ASP A 30 -9.56 2.26 19.25
N LYS A 31 -8.80 1.18 19.01
CA LYS A 31 -7.53 0.89 19.72
C LYS A 31 -6.30 1.09 18.86
N LYS A 32 -6.38 0.75 17.57
CA LYS A 32 -5.27 0.78 16.62
C LYS A 32 -5.71 1.38 15.30
N ALA A 33 -4.74 1.75 14.47
CA ALA A 33 -4.97 2.13 13.09
C ALA A 33 -4.21 1.19 12.14
N CYS A 34 -4.69 1.06 10.91
CA CYS A 34 -4.04 0.32 9.84
C CYS A 34 -3.72 1.24 8.68
N LEU A 35 -2.46 1.30 8.27
CA LEU A 35 -2.02 1.97 7.05
C LEU A 35 -1.77 0.92 5.97
N ILE A 36 -2.37 1.09 4.82
CA ILE A 36 -2.28 0.18 3.68
C ILE A 36 -1.50 0.88 2.58
N ASP A 37 -0.37 0.27 2.20
CA ASP A 37 0.66 0.79 1.31
C ASP A 37 1.38 2.05 1.86
N THR A 38 2.58 2.32 1.34
CA THR A 38 3.47 3.36 1.89
C THR A 38 3.99 4.34 0.85
N CYS A 39 3.46 4.29 -0.36
CA CYS A 39 3.85 5.12 -1.49
C CYS A 39 5.36 5.01 -1.85
N TYR A 40 5.85 5.95 -2.66
CA TYR A 40 7.27 6.00 -3.08
C TYR A 40 8.26 6.36 -1.97
N GLY A 41 7.79 6.86 -0.82
CA GLY A 41 8.65 7.29 0.28
C GLY A 41 9.51 8.50 -0.02
N ILE A 42 9.16 9.32 -1.01
CA ILE A 42 9.85 10.57 -1.37
C ILE A 42 9.58 11.65 -0.32
N SER A 43 8.37 11.70 0.22
CA SER A 43 8.03 12.54 1.36
C SER A 43 7.66 11.70 2.58
N ASN A 44 7.56 12.32 3.74
CA ASN A 44 7.35 11.63 5.00
C ASN A 44 5.86 11.32 5.25
N LEU A 45 5.40 10.15 4.78
CA LEU A 45 4.04 9.67 4.99
C LEU A 45 3.75 9.40 6.47
N TYR A 46 4.75 8.92 7.23
CA TYR A 46 4.59 8.69 8.67
C TYR A 46 4.19 9.97 9.41
N GLU A 47 4.82 11.11 9.12
CA GLU A 47 4.45 12.39 9.72
C GLU A 47 3.03 12.81 9.34
N GLU A 48 2.61 12.61 8.09
CA GLU A 48 1.25 12.94 7.68
C GLU A 48 0.20 12.08 8.41
N VAL A 49 0.46 10.78 8.54
CA VAL A 49 -0.40 9.87 9.33
C VAL A 49 -0.45 10.29 10.80
N ARG A 50 0.68 10.72 11.39
CA ARG A 50 0.75 11.15 12.80
C ARG A 50 0.07 12.49 13.10
N LYS A 51 -0.23 13.31 12.08
CA LYS A 51 -1.09 14.48 12.24
C LYS A 51 -2.57 14.10 12.45
N ILE A 52 -2.98 12.89 12.02
CA ILE A 52 -4.35 12.40 12.09
C ILE A 52 -4.57 11.49 13.30
N THR A 53 -3.62 10.59 13.61
CA THR A 53 -3.77 9.63 14.69
C THR A 53 -2.44 9.34 15.40
N ASP A 54 -2.49 9.19 16.73
CA ASP A 54 -1.39 8.75 17.59
C ASP A 54 -1.47 7.26 17.95
N LYS A 55 -2.53 6.56 17.51
CA LYS A 55 -2.75 5.13 17.81
C LYS A 55 -1.62 4.24 17.32
N GLU A 56 -1.49 3.06 17.93
CA GLU A 56 -0.60 2.01 17.44
C GLU A 56 -0.93 1.71 15.98
N LEU A 57 0.11 1.73 15.13
CA LEU A 57 -0.05 1.60 13.69
C LEU A 57 0.38 0.20 13.22
N ILE A 58 -0.52 -0.48 12.54
CA ILE A 58 -0.27 -1.67 11.74
C ILE A 58 -0.08 -1.20 10.30
N VAL A 59 1.02 -1.60 9.65
CA VAL A 59 1.29 -1.21 8.26
C VAL A 59 1.32 -2.47 7.39
N ILE A 60 0.54 -2.48 6.30
CA ILE A 60 0.41 -3.65 5.41
C ILE A 60 0.60 -3.19 3.97
N ASN A 61 1.54 -3.80 3.25
CA ASN A 61 1.62 -3.64 1.80
C ASN A 61 0.70 -4.64 1.12
N THR A 62 -0.07 -4.15 0.15
CA THR A 62 -0.92 -4.99 -0.70
C THR A 62 -0.11 -5.84 -1.65
N HIS A 63 1.04 -5.34 -2.11
CA HIS A 63 1.98 -6.03 -2.99
C HIS A 63 3.38 -5.39 -2.94
N GLY A 64 4.33 -5.95 -3.69
CA GLY A 64 5.75 -5.60 -3.56
C GLY A 64 6.29 -4.56 -4.55
N HIS A 65 5.47 -3.84 -5.31
CA HIS A 65 5.96 -2.80 -6.22
C HIS A 65 6.48 -1.57 -5.47
N MET A 66 7.40 -0.85 -6.11
CA MET A 66 8.13 0.27 -5.52
C MET A 66 7.24 1.43 -5.09
N ASP A 67 6.19 1.68 -5.82
CA ASP A 67 5.24 2.74 -5.58
C ASP A 67 4.32 2.48 -4.39
N HIS A 68 4.17 1.22 -3.97
CA HIS A 68 3.39 0.82 -2.80
C HIS A 68 4.26 0.52 -1.57
N ALA A 69 5.54 0.21 -1.76
CA ALA A 69 6.38 -0.32 -0.70
C ALA A 69 7.67 0.47 -0.43
N SER A 70 8.02 1.46 -1.27
CA SER A 70 9.28 2.19 -1.09
C SER A 70 9.31 3.07 0.15
N GLY A 71 8.16 3.44 0.73
CA GLY A 71 8.06 4.19 1.98
C GLY A 71 8.19 3.35 3.26
N ASN A 72 8.36 2.02 3.16
CA ASN A 72 8.41 1.10 4.31
C ASN A 72 9.48 1.45 5.36
N PHE A 73 10.58 2.06 4.95
CA PHE A 73 11.67 2.49 5.86
C PHE A 73 11.23 3.52 6.92
N GLN A 74 10.10 4.21 6.71
CA GLN A 74 9.54 5.19 7.64
C GLN A 74 8.81 4.53 8.82
N PHE A 75 8.54 3.22 8.74
CA PHE A 75 7.75 2.49 9.72
C PHE A 75 8.59 1.44 10.45
N LYS A 76 8.22 1.16 11.72
CA LYS A 76 8.95 0.22 12.57
C LYS A 76 8.97 -1.19 11.98
N GLU A 77 7.82 -1.63 11.45
CA GLU A 77 7.65 -2.91 10.76
C GLU A 77 6.48 -2.83 9.79
N VAL A 78 6.56 -3.58 8.69
CA VAL A 78 5.56 -3.60 7.63
C VAL A 78 5.25 -5.04 7.25
N TYR A 79 3.98 -5.37 7.17
CA TYR A 79 3.51 -6.68 6.75
C TYR A 79 3.36 -6.75 5.23
N ILE A 80 3.73 -7.90 4.65
CA ILE A 80 3.57 -8.21 3.22
C ILE A 80 3.35 -9.71 3.04
N HIS A 81 2.67 -10.12 1.98
CA HIS A 81 2.55 -11.54 1.66
C HIS A 81 3.87 -12.11 1.15
N LYS A 82 4.25 -13.30 1.65
CA LYS A 82 5.57 -13.93 1.40
C LYS A 82 5.90 -14.13 -0.09
N LYS A 83 4.89 -14.32 -0.95
CA LYS A 83 5.10 -14.51 -2.39
C LYS A 83 5.74 -13.30 -3.07
N ASP A 84 5.59 -12.09 -2.50
CA ASP A 84 6.18 -10.85 -3.04
C ASP A 84 7.51 -10.46 -2.37
N LEU A 85 8.09 -11.33 -1.51
CA LEU A 85 9.35 -11.02 -0.82
C LEU A 85 10.50 -10.70 -1.80
N ASN A 86 10.63 -11.45 -2.88
CA ASN A 86 11.70 -11.20 -3.87
C ASN A 86 11.40 -9.95 -4.70
N LEU A 87 10.14 -9.71 -5.00
CA LEU A 87 9.70 -8.53 -5.73
C LEU A 87 10.01 -7.25 -4.94
N ILE A 88 9.59 -7.16 -3.69
CA ILE A 88 9.82 -5.97 -2.86
C ILE A 88 11.33 -5.70 -2.68
N LYS A 89 12.15 -6.71 -2.44
CA LYS A 89 13.61 -6.56 -2.36
C LYS A 89 14.22 -6.01 -3.65
N HIS A 90 13.72 -6.46 -4.80
CA HIS A 90 14.15 -5.94 -6.10
C HIS A 90 13.70 -4.50 -6.29
N HIS A 91 12.43 -4.18 -6.02
CA HIS A 91 11.81 -2.88 -6.25
C HIS A 91 12.20 -1.81 -5.23
N THR A 92 12.74 -2.19 -4.07
CA THR A 92 13.32 -1.25 -3.09
C THR A 92 14.85 -1.12 -3.22
N SER A 93 15.48 -1.78 -4.20
CA SER A 93 16.92 -1.69 -4.46
C SER A 93 17.37 -0.29 -4.87
N LEU A 94 18.67 -0.03 -4.75
CA LEU A 94 19.28 1.25 -5.14
C LEU A 94 18.92 1.68 -6.57
N THR A 95 18.92 0.72 -7.52
CA THR A 95 18.55 0.97 -8.91
C THR A 95 17.13 1.50 -9.04
N TRP A 96 16.18 0.93 -8.31
CA TRP A 96 14.80 1.36 -8.34
C TRP A 96 14.59 2.69 -7.59
N ARG A 97 15.31 2.91 -6.48
CA ARG A 97 15.31 4.22 -5.80
C ARG A 97 15.75 5.35 -6.75
N GLN A 98 16.82 5.10 -7.53
CA GLN A 98 17.28 6.07 -8.53
C GLN A 98 16.24 6.32 -9.63
N LYS A 99 15.53 5.28 -10.09
CA LYS A 99 14.43 5.42 -11.05
C LYS A 99 13.29 6.26 -10.48
N ASN A 100 12.92 6.05 -9.21
CA ASN A 100 11.88 6.83 -8.52
C ASN A 100 12.23 8.32 -8.49
N ILE A 101 13.46 8.65 -8.09
CA ILE A 101 13.98 10.04 -8.09
C ILE A 101 13.92 10.63 -9.50
N ASN A 102 14.39 9.90 -10.50
CA ASN A 102 14.41 10.38 -11.87
C ASN A 102 12.99 10.64 -12.40
N SER A 103 12.04 9.82 -12.04
CA SER A 103 10.61 10.02 -12.38
C SER A 103 10.05 11.26 -11.70
N ALA A 104 10.31 11.45 -10.41
CA ALA A 104 9.86 12.61 -9.65
C ALA A 104 10.52 13.92 -10.16
N LYS A 105 11.80 13.89 -10.53
CA LYS A 105 12.51 15.01 -11.16
C LYS A 105 11.88 15.39 -12.50
N ARG A 106 11.61 14.40 -13.36
CA ARG A 106 11.01 14.62 -14.68
C ARG A 106 9.62 15.26 -14.59
N LEU A 107 8.85 14.90 -13.55
CA LEU A 107 7.52 15.45 -13.30
C LEU A 107 7.54 16.74 -12.46
N ASN A 108 8.74 17.16 -12.00
CA ASN A 108 8.94 18.33 -11.14
C ASN A 108 8.11 18.29 -9.85
N VAL A 109 8.06 17.11 -9.19
CA VAL A 109 7.25 16.88 -7.98
C VAL A 109 8.08 16.57 -6.73
N LEU A 110 9.42 16.69 -6.79
CA LEU A 110 10.25 16.55 -5.60
C LEU A 110 9.96 17.67 -4.59
N PRO A 111 9.86 17.37 -3.29
CA PRO A 111 9.81 18.39 -2.24
C PRO A 111 11.06 19.28 -2.27
N GLU A 112 10.92 20.56 -1.91
CA GLU A 112 12.04 21.53 -1.88
C GLU A 112 13.21 21.08 -0.99
N ASN A 113 12.90 20.40 0.11
CA ASN A 113 13.86 19.88 1.08
C ASN A 113 14.24 18.40 0.86
N PHE A 114 13.97 17.84 -0.33
CA PHE A 114 14.27 16.44 -0.63
C PHE A 114 15.78 16.19 -0.63
N ASN A 115 16.21 15.25 0.21
CA ASN A 115 17.60 14.82 0.29
C ASN A 115 17.80 13.53 -0.51
N GLU A 116 18.36 13.65 -1.72
CA GLU A 116 18.59 12.51 -2.63
C GLU A 116 19.56 11.48 -2.05
N GLU A 117 20.63 11.94 -1.41
CA GLU A 117 21.64 11.05 -0.83
C GLU A 117 21.04 10.20 0.31
N GLU A 118 20.32 10.84 1.22
CA GLU A 118 19.61 10.15 2.30
C GLU A 118 18.60 9.14 1.75
N TYR A 119 17.82 9.52 0.75
CA TYR A 119 16.85 8.63 0.10
C TYR A 119 17.52 7.40 -0.53
N LEU A 120 18.67 7.57 -1.19
CA LEU A 120 19.42 6.47 -1.81
C LEU A 120 20.08 5.55 -0.77
N GLN A 121 20.60 6.10 0.32
CA GLN A 121 21.32 5.37 1.36
C GLN A 121 20.42 4.79 2.47
N ARG A 122 19.12 5.11 2.46
CA ARG A 122 18.17 4.66 3.49
C ARG A 122 18.19 3.14 3.67
N ARG A 123 17.97 2.68 4.90
CA ARG A 123 17.78 1.26 5.20
C ARG A 123 16.44 0.79 4.62
N GLU A 124 16.33 -0.49 4.33
CA GLU A 124 15.05 -1.10 4.00
C GLU A 124 14.18 -1.21 5.26
N GLY A 125 12.86 -1.22 5.07
CA GLY A 125 11.92 -1.44 6.16
C GLY A 125 12.03 -2.86 6.74
N ASN A 126 11.68 -3.03 8.01
CA ASN A 126 11.62 -4.33 8.65
C ASN A 126 10.34 -5.07 8.20
N LEU A 127 10.50 -6.13 7.41
CA LEU A 127 9.39 -6.89 6.86
C LEU A 127 8.94 -8.00 7.80
N LYS A 128 7.62 -8.10 7.96
CA LYS A 128 6.87 -9.22 8.54
C LYS A 128 6.02 -9.88 7.48
N PHE A 129 5.56 -11.09 7.71
CA PHE A 129 4.72 -11.79 6.75
C PHE A 129 3.29 -11.92 7.25
N VAL A 130 2.36 -11.73 6.31
CA VAL A 130 0.96 -12.11 6.47
C VAL A 130 0.66 -13.36 5.66
N ASN A 131 -0.32 -14.13 6.12
CA ASN A 131 -0.94 -15.20 5.39
C ASN A 131 -2.36 -14.80 4.97
N TYR A 132 -2.91 -15.49 4.00
CA TYR A 132 -4.32 -15.35 3.66
C TYR A 132 -5.18 -15.68 4.89
N PHE A 133 -6.21 -14.87 5.09
CA PHE A 133 -7.17 -14.93 6.19
C PHE A 133 -6.65 -14.54 7.57
N ASP A 134 -5.39 -14.02 7.66
CA ASP A 134 -4.94 -13.36 8.87
C ASP A 134 -5.85 -12.16 9.17
N LYS A 135 -6.07 -11.89 10.47
CA LYS A 135 -6.95 -10.82 10.94
C LYS A 135 -6.22 -9.90 11.90
N PHE A 136 -6.40 -8.61 11.69
CA PHE A 136 -5.88 -7.57 12.56
C PHE A 136 -7.05 -6.84 13.24
N ASP A 137 -7.12 -6.98 14.56
CA ASP A 137 -8.12 -6.31 15.40
C ASP A 137 -7.69 -4.86 15.69
N LEU A 138 -8.53 -3.91 15.26
CA LEU A 138 -8.36 -2.48 15.54
C LEU A 138 -9.22 -1.98 16.71
N GLY A 139 -9.95 -2.89 17.39
CA GLY A 139 -10.85 -2.63 18.52
C GLY A 139 -12.31 -2.79 18.14
N ASN A 140 -12.84 -1.95 17.28
CA ASN A 140 -14.21 -2.01 16.74
C ASN A 140 -14.27 -2.46 15.28
N LEU A 141 -13.11 -2.57 14.62
CA LEU A 141 -12.95 -2.98 13.23
C LEU A 141 -11.95 -4.11 13.12
N THR A 142 -12.16 -5.01 12.15
CA THR A 142 -11.25 -6.10 11.82
C THR A 142 -10.81 -5.98 10.37
N ILE A 143 -9.49 -5.94 10.15
CA ILE A 143 -8.91 -6.04 8.82
C ILE A 143 -8.62 -7.51 8.52
N GLU A 144 -9.27 -8.08 7.51
CA GLU A 144 -9.02 -9.45 7.04
C GLU A 144 -8.22 -9.44 5.75
N VAL A 145 -7.14 -10.23 5.71
CA VAL A 145 -6.26 -10.36 4.55
C VAL A 145 -6.82 -11.40 3.59
N LEU A 146 -7.15 -10.99 2.36
CA LEU A 146 -7.69 -11.90 1.35
C LEU A 146 -6.74 -12.05 0.15
N PRO A 147 -6.70 -13.24 -0.49
CA PRO A 147 -5.93 -13.43 -1.71
C PRO A 147 -6.53 -12.61 -2.86
N LEU A 148 -5.66 -11.89 -3.58
CA LEU A 148 -6.01 -11.18 -4.81
C LEU A 148 -4.85 -11.28 -5.80
N ALA A 149 -4.29 -12.49 -5.95
CA ALA A 149 -3.21 -12.75 -6.90
C ALA A 149 -3.66 -12.44 -8.34
N GLY A 150 -2.84 -11.72 -9.05
CA GLY A 150 -3.14 -11.22 -10.40
C GLY A 150 -2.04 -10.30 -10.84
N HIS A 151 -2.13 -9.03 -10.48
CA HIS A 151 -1.14 -8.00 -10.74
C HIS A 151 0.26 -8.43 -10.27
N THR A 152 0.37 -8.99 -9.06
CA THR A 152 1.51 -9.78 -8.63
C THR A 152 1.04 -11.12 -8.04
N LYS A 153 1.96 -12.10 -7.95
CA LYS A 153 1.69 -13.41 -7.33
C LYS A 153 1.38 -13.33 -5.83
N GLY A 154 1.82 -12.27 -5.18
CA GLY A 154 1.63 -12.01 -3.76
C GLY A 154 0.61 -10.93 -3.47
N SER A 155 -0.08 -10.39 -4.47
CA SER A 155 -1.13 -9.39 -4.25
C SER A 155 -2.21 -9.89 -3.30
N ILE A 156 -2.57 -9.05 -2.35
CA ILE A 156 -3.64 -9.23 -1.38
C ILE A 156 -4.59 -8.03 -1.42
N CYS A 157 -5.82 -8.24 -0.98
CA CYS A 157 -6.72 -7.15 -0.61
C CYS A 157 -7.08 -7.22 0.87
N LEU A 158 -7.53 -6.12 1.42
CA LEU A 158 -7.87 -5.98 2.82
C LEU A 158 -9.37 -5.73 2.94
N TYR A 159 -10.07 -6.61 3.67
CA TYR A 159 -11.51 -6.53 3.85
C TYR A 159 -11.87 -6.04 5.25
N VAL A 160 -12.71 -5.00 5.31
CA VAL A 160 -13.28 -4.44 6.53
C VAL A 160 -14.76 -4.79 6.54
N LYS A 161 -15.10 -5.89 7.21
CA LYS A 161 -16.47 -6.43 7.22
C LYS A 161 -17.48 -5.42 7.78
N GLU A 162 -17.13 -4.73 8.85
CA GLU A 162 -17.99 -3.79 9.56
C GLU A 162 -18.42 -2.62 8.66
N TRP A 163 -17.58 -2.27 7.67
CA TRP A 163 -17.86 -1.20 6.71
C TRP A 163 -18.26 -1.71 5.33
N LYS A 164 -18.27 -3.03 5.11
CA LYS A 164 -18.43 -3.63 3.79
C LYS A 164 -17.49 -3.02 2.75
N LEU A 165 -16.27 -2.72 3.18
CA LEU A 165 -15.22 -2.06 2.40
C LEU A 165 -14.13 -3.05 2.03
N MET A 166 -13.67 -3.00 0.77
CA MET A 166 -12.52 -3.74 0.27
C MET A 166 -11.43 -2.77 -0.17
N VAL A 167 -10.21 -2.88 0.35
CA VAL A 167 -9.06 -2.15 -0.19
C VAL A 167 -8.32 -3.07 -1.14
N THR A 168 -8.49 -2.85 -2.43
CA THR A 168 -7.97 -3.72 -3.51
C THR A 168 -6.64 -3.27 -4.07
N SER A 169 -6.28 -1.98 -3.86
CA SER A 169 -5.08 -1.38 -4.45
C SER A 169 -5.00 -1.66 -5.96
N ASP A 170 -3.87 -2.17 -6.46
CA ASP A 170 -3.66 -2.50 -7.88
C ASP A 170 -4.20 -3.88 -8.27
N GLY A 171 -4.60 -4.68 -7.29
CA GLY A 171 -5.15 -6.01 -7.54
C GLY A 171 -6.53 -6.01 -8.19
N ALA A 172 -7.34 -4.94 -7.99
CA ALA A 172 -8.57 -4.70 -8.72
C ALA A 172 -8.81 -3.19 -8.80
N CYS A 173 -8.58 -2.61 -9.96
CA CYS A 173 -8.71 -1.19 -10.29
C CYS A 173 -9.16 -1.06 -11.76
N PRO A 174 -9.50 0.14 -12.26
CA PRO A 174 -9.96 0.32 -13.66
C PRO A 174 -9.00 -0.21 -14.71
N PHE A 175 -7.69 -0.23 -14.42
CA PHE A 175 -6.65 -0.72 -15.35
C PHE A 175 -5.63 -1.57 -14.59
N VAL A 176 -5.84 -2.88 -14.54
CA VAL A 176 -4.90 -3.82 -13.92
C VAL A 176 -3.82 -4.23 -14.91
N TYR A 177 -2.58 -3.95 -14.58
CA TYR A 177 -1.42 -4.37 -15.38
C TYR A 177 -1.07 -5.83 -15.07
N MET A 178 -1.22 -6.70 -16.10
CA MET A 178 -1.01 -8.16 -16.00
C MET A 178 0.13 -8.67 -16.89
N PHE A 179 0.99 -7.78 -17.38
CA PHE A 179 2.06 -8.12 -18.34
C PHE A 179 3.46 -8.17 -17.72
N PHE A 180 3.58 -8.11 -16.40
CA PHE A 180 4.84 -8.24 -15.70
C PHE A 180 5.21 -9.72 -15.51
N ASN A 181 6.52 -10.00 -15.31
CA ASN A 181 6.99 -11.36 -15.01
C ASN A 181 6.48 -11.88 -13.64
N GLU A 182 6.18 -10.97 -12.74
CA GLU A 182 5.59 -11.22 -11.42
C GLU A 182 4.08 -11.38 -11.44
N SER A 183 3.40 -11.05 -12.54
CA SER A 183 1.96 -11.27 -12.66
C SER A 183 1.62 -12.76 -12.72
N THR A 184 0.38 -13.09 -12.41
CA THR A 184 -0.16 -14.45 -12.60
C THR A 184 -0.71 -14.62 -14.02
N THR A 185 -1.29 -15.78 -14.32
CA THR A 185 -2.09 -15.96 -15.53
C THR A 185 -3.44 -15.24 -15.40
N VAL A 186 -4.10 -15.01 -16.53
CA VAL A 186 -5.45 -14.42 -16.53
C VAL A 186 -6.46 -15.32 -15.83
N GLU A 187 -6.33 -16.64 -15.98
CA GLU A 187 -7.18 -17.63 -15.36
C GLU A 187 -7.09 -17.58 -13.83
N GLU A 188 -5.85 -17.53 -13.29
CA GLU A 188 -5.62 -17.39 -11.84
C GLU A 188 -6.17 -16.05 -11.31
N TYR A 189 -6.07 -14.99 -12.10
CA TYR A 189 -6.63 -13.69 -11.74
C TYR A 189 -8.16 -13.70 -11.71
N ILE A 190 -8.81 -14.32 -12.70
CA ILE A 190 -10.27 -14.50 -12.72
C ILE A 190 -10.72 -15.24 -11.46
N GLU A 191 -10.05 -16.35 -11.10
CA GLU A 191 -10.34 -17.09 -9.86
C GLU A 191 -10.22 -16.21 -8.61
N SER A 192 -9.18 -15.36 -8.55
CA SER A 192 -8.99 -14.42 -7.45
C SER A 192 -10.16 -13.42 -7.35
N LEU A 193 -10.60 -12.86 -8.48
CA LEU A 193 -11.74 -11.94 -8.53
C LEU A 193 -13.05 -12.63 -8.13
N GLU A 194 -13.32 -13.83 -8.65
CA GLU A 194 -14.51 -14.61 -8.27
C GLU A 194 -14.55 -14.93 -6.78
N ASN A 195 -13.39 -15.15 -6.15
CA ASN A 195 -13.28 -15.40 -4.72
C ASN A 195 -13.62 -14.14 -3.90
N ILE A 196 -13.12 -12.97 -4.25
CA ILE A 196 -13.45 -11.75 -3.50
C ILE A 196 -14.90 -11.31 -3.71
N LEU A 197 -15.51 -11.59 -4.88
CA LEU A 197 -16.92 -11.29 -5.15
C LEU A 197 -17.92 -12.10 -4.30
N ARG A 198 -17.46 -13.12 -3.56
CA ARG A 198 -18.28 -13.86 -2.58
C ARG A 198 -18.42 -13.13 -1.24
N TYR A 199 -17.62 -12.07 -1.03
CA TYR A 199 -17.69 -11.25 0.18
C TYR A 199 -18.77 -10.19 0.02
N ASP A 200 -19.41 -9.83 1.13
CA ASP A 200 -20.44 -8.77 1.16
C ASP A 200 -19.77 -7.40 1.30
N PHE A 201 -19.42 -6.78 0.18
CA PHE A 201 -18.87 -5.41 0.15
C PHE A 201 -19.63 -4.54 -0.84
N ASN A 202 -19.73 -3.24 -0.55
CA ASN A 202 -20.41 -2.24 -1.37
C ASN A 202 -19.44 -1.26 -2.01
N GLU A 203 -18.26 -1.11 -1.42
CA GLU A 203 -17.25 -0.12 -1.82
C GLU A 203 -15.88 -0.79 -1.89
N PHE A 204 -15.04 -0.26 -2.78
CA PHE A 204 -13.62 -0.65 -2.83
C PHE A 204 -12.74 0.55 -3.08
N LEU A 205 -11.52 0.51 -2.52
CA LEU A 205 -10.49 1.55 -2.67
C LEU A 205 -9.31 1.00 -3.46
N VAL A 206 -8.87 1.80 -4.43
CA VAL A 206 -7.79 1.46 -5.37
C VAL A 206 -6.45 2.08 -4.96
N GLY A 207 -5.36 1.63 -5.61
CA GLY A 207 -4.00 2.09 -5.35
C GLY A 207 -3.57 3.33 -6.15
N HIS A 208 -4.34 3.71 -7.16
CA HIS A 208 -4.04 4.86 -8.03
C HIS A 208 -5.29 5.70 -8.33
N GLY A 209 -5.11 7.04 -8.47
CA GLY A 209 -6.21 7.97 -8.74
C GLY A 209 -5.79 9.28 -9.40
#